data_7f47a80dc81217e829c7e8c18663eeb6
#
_entry.id   7f47a80dc81217e829c7e8c18663eeb6
#
_cell.length_a   1.000
_cell.length_b   1.000
_cell.length_c   1.000
_cell.angle_alpha   90.00
_cell.angle_beta   90.00
_cell.angle_gamma   90.00
#
_symmetry.space_group_name_H-M   'P 1'
#
loop_
_entity.id
_entity.type
_entity.pdbx_description
1 polymer ?
#
loop_
_entity_poly.entity_id
_entity_poly.type
_entity_poly.pdbx_seq_one_letter_code
_entity_poly.pdbx_strand_id
1 'polypeptide(L)'
;DPLTLGHCDIINKSLDLFDEIIIAIGENSDKKNMFSMDDRKKFIHDEFKNQEKLKILTYDGLTVNFCKKIDANFIVRGLRNPADFEFEKTIAQTNKKLTGIETVFFLTSPETAYISSSIVREIINNKGDYTKLVPSSVRL
;
A
#
# COMPACT_ATOMS: atom_id res chain seq x y z
N ASP A 1 4.50 -6.86 0.34
CA ASP A 1 5.17 -6.97 -0.95
C ASP A 1 4.89 -8.32 -1.58
N PRO A 2 4.75 -8.36 -2.90
CA PRO A 2 4.92 -7.26 -3.85
C PRO A 2 3.70 -6.32 -3.94
N LEU A 3 3.82 -5.28 -4.81
CA LEU A 3 2.68 -4.49 -5.28
C LEU A 3 1.67 -5.42 -5.98
N THR A 4 0.38 -5.25 -5.70
CA THR A 4 -0.70 -6.04 -6.29
C THR A 4 -1.74 -5.16 -6.99
N LEU A 5 -2.60 -5.74 -7.82
CA LEU A 5 -3.71 -5.00 -8.43
C LEU A 5 -4.64 -4.38 -7.39
N GLY A 6 -4.79 -5.01 -6.21
CA GLY A 6 -5.54 -4.41 -5.10
C GLY A 6 -4.91 -3.13 -4.55
N HIS A 7 -3.59 -3.05 -4.49
CA HIS A 7 -2.92 -1.79 -4.15
C HIS A 7 -3.10 -0.74 -5.24
N CYS A 8 -2.99 -1.12 -6.51
CA CYS A 8 -3.19 -0.20 -7.63
C CYS A 8 -4.61 0.37 -7.65
N ASP A 9 -5.61 -0.43 -7.33
CA ASP A 9 -7.02 0.01 -7.22
C ASP A 9 -7.18 1.13 -6.18
N ILE A 10 -6.62 0.95 -4.98
CA ILE A 10 -6.67 1.97 -3.91
C ILE A 10 -5.88 3.22 -4.28
N ILE A 11 -4.71 3.06 -4.90
CA ILE A 11 -3.88 4.20 -5.34
C ILE A 11 -4.64 5.02 -6.40
N ASN A 12 -5.24 4.37 -7.39
CA ASN A 12 -6.00 5.05 -8.44
C ASN A 12 -7.21 5.81 -7.85
N LYS A 13 -7.99 5.20 -6.96
CA LYS A 13 -9.09 5.89 -6.26
C LYS A 13 -8.59 7.09 -5.46
N SER A 14 -7.39 6.99 -4.87
CA SER A 14 -6.79 8.09 -4.13
C SER A 14 -6.36 9.25 -5.05
N LEU A 15 -5.81 8.93 -6.23
CA LEU A 15 -5.41 9.94 -7.22
C LEU A 15 -6.58 10.77 -7.75
N ASP A 16 -7.78 10.21 -7.76
CA ASP A 16 -9.01 10.93 -8.15
C ASP A 16 -9.48 11.89 -7.05
N LEU A 17 -9.16 11.64 -5.80
CA LEU A 17 -9.68 12.39 -4.65
C LEU A 17 -8.69 13.43 -4.09
N PHE A 18 -7.40 13.14 -4.12
CA PHE A 18 -6.37 13.96 -3.49
C PHE A 18 -5.47 14.67 -4.52
N ASP A 19 -4.92 15.82 -4.14
CA ASP A 19 -3.99 16.60 -4.97
C ASP A 19 -2.58 16.02 -4.98
N GLU A 20 -2.17 15.38 -3.88
CA GLU A 20 -0.88 14.70 -3.74
C GLU A 20 -1.05 13.38 -3.00
N ILE A 21 -0.40 12.34 -3.49
CA ILE A 21 -0.35 11.01 -2.88
C ILE A 21 1.11 10.64 -2.60
N ILE A 22 1.36 10.21 -1.37
CA ILE A 22 2.65 9.67 -0.98
C ILE A 22 2.50 8.18 -0.70
N ILE A 23 3.12 7.36 -1.52
CA ILE A 23 3.24 5.93 -1.25
C ILE A 23 4.41 5.74 -0.28
N ALA A 24 4.07 5.43 0.95
CA ALA A 24 5.03 5.24 2.03
C ALA A 24 5.41 3.77 2.16
N ILE A 25 6.67 3.43 1.93
CA ILE A 25 7.20 2.08 2.07
C ILE A 25 7.92 1.98 3.41
N GLY A 26 7.31 1.28 4.38
CA GLY A 26 7.94 1.06 5.69
C GLY A 26 9.12 0.09 5.60
N GLU A 27 10.22 0.47 6.24
CA GLU A 27 11.35 -0.41 6.52
C GLU A 27 11.06 -1.12 7.85
N ASN A 28 10.94 -2.43 7.79
CA ASN A 28 10.79 -3.26 8.98
C ASN A 28 11.84 -4.36 8.94
N SER A 29 12.88 -4.19 9.76
CA SER A 29 13.98 -5.15 9.89
C SER A 29 13.54 -6.54 10.35
N ASP A 30 12.41 -6.62 11.06
CA ASP A 30 11.90 -7.88 11.61
C ASP A 30 11.09 -8.68 10.59
N LYS A 31 10.71 -8.07 9.47
CA LYS A 31 9.97 -8.73 8.39
C LYS A 31 10.92 -9.12 7.25
N LYS A 32 11.00 -10.41 6.95
CA LYS A 32 11.63 -10.88 5.71
C LYS A 32 10.71 -10.49 4.55
N ASN A 33 11.10 -9.42 3.86
CA ASN A 33 10.46 -9.04 2.60
C ASN A 33 10.91 -9.99 1.48
N MET A 34 10.02 -10.29 0.53
CA MET A 34 10.36 -11.12 -0.64
C MET A 34 11.23 -10.32 -1.62
N PHE A 35 10.98 -9.02 -1.75
CA PHE A 35 11.67 -8.13 -2.66
C PHE A 35 12.48 -7.09 -1.90
N SER A 36 13.61 -6.68 -2.47
CA SER A 36 14.42 -5.61 -1.91
C SER A 36 13.64 -4.28 -1.85
N MET A 37 14.13 -3.32 -1.08
CA MET A 37 13.53 -1.98 -1.05
C MET A 37 13.57 -1.32 -2.42
N ASP A 38 14.65 -1.49 -3.16
CA ASP A 38 14.83 -0.91 -4.49
C ASP A 38 13.87 -1.54 -5.51
N ASP A 39 13.68 -2.87 -5.48
CA ASP A 39 12.69 -3.54 -6.32
C ASP A 39 11.28 -3.03 -6.03
N ARG A 40 10.92 -2.90 -4.76
CA ARG A 40 9.60 -2.42 -4.33
C ARG A 40 9.35 -0.98 -4.80
N LYS A 41 10.34 -0.11 -4.69
CA LYS A 41 10.28 1.27 -5.25
C LYS A 41 10.14 1.25 -6.76
N LYS A 42 10.95 0.42 -7.43
CA LYS A 42 10.93 0.29 -8.89
C LYS A 42 9.57 -0.18 -9.39
N PHE A 43 8.96 -1.19 -8.78
CA PHE A 43 7.63 -1.67 -9.18
C PHE A 43 6.59 -0.55 -9.14
N ILE A 44 6.60 0.25 -8.08
CA ILE A 44 5.65 1.36 -7.93
C ILE A 44 5.97 2.47 -8.94
N HIS A 45 7.24 2.84 -9.08
CA HIS A 45 7.67 3.86 -10.02
C HIS A 45 7.28 3.51 -11.46
N ASP A 46 7.57 2.27 -11.89
CA ASP A 46 7.31 1.84 -13.26
C ASP A 46 5.80 1.75 -13.57
N GLU A 47 5.00 1.40 -12.57
CA GLU A 47 3.54 1.34 -12.71
C GLU A 47 2.92 2.75 -12.81
N PHE A 48 3.40 3.69 -12.00
CA PHE A 48 2.82 5.02 -11.86
C PHE A 48 3.68 6.15 -12.43
N LYS A 49 4.61 5.85 -13.34
CA LYS A 49 5.58 6.82 -13.90
C LYS A 49 4.97 8.09 -14.53
N ASN A 50 3.71 8.03 -14.94
CA ASN A 50 3.00 9.15 -15.57
C ASN A 50 2.12 9.92 -14.58
N GLN A 51 2.18 9.62 -13.28
CA GLN A 51 1.36 10.23 -12.23
C GLN A 51 2.15 11.30 -11.48
N GLU A 52 2.04 12.55 -11.93
CA GLU A 52 2.75 13.69 -11.33
C GLU A 52 2.37 13.96 -9.87
N LYS A 53 1.14 13.58 -9.47
CA LYS A 53 0.64 13.72 -8.10
C LYS A 53 1.24 12.71 -7.13
N LEU A 54 1.96 11.69 -7.61
CA LEU A 54 2.40 10.56 -6.81
C LEU A 54 3.89 10.67 -6.47
N LYS A 55 4.20 10.55 -5.18
CA LYS A 55 5.57 10.47 -4.66
C LYS A 55 5.77 9.13 -3.94
N ILE A 56 6.99 8.62 -3.98
CA ILE A 56 7.38 7.37 -3.32
C ILE A 56 8.43 7.71 -2.27
N LEU A 57 8.12 7.45 -1.01
CA LEU A 57 9.04 7.67 0.11
C LEU A 57 9.19 6.39 0.93
N THR A 58 10.34 6.26 1.58
CA THR A 58 10.58 5.22 2.58
C THR A 58 10.61 5.82 3.97
N TYR A 59 10.24 5.03 4.96
CA TYR A 59 10.30 5.45 6.35
C TYR A 59 10.62 4.28 7.26
N ASP A 60 11.19 4.62 8.41
CA ASP A 60 11.43 3.73 9.53
C ASP A 60 10.58 4.16 10.74
N GLY A 61 10.27 3.22 11.63
CA GLY A 61 9.49 3.45 12.84
C GLY A 61 7.98 3.58 12.62
N LEU A 62 7.33 4.40 13.44
CA LEU A 62 5.87 4.53 13.43
C LEU A 62 5.37 5.36 12.25
N THR A 63 4.40 4.82 11.53
CA THR A 63 3.74 5.50 10.39
C THR A 63 3.25 6.90 10.73
N VAL A 64 2.67 7.10 11.91
CA VAL A 64 2.16 8.42 12.33
C VAL A 64 3.25 9.46 12.55
N ASN A 65 4.44 9.05 13.01
CA ASN A 65 5.58 9.96 13.14
C ASN A 65 6.09 10.38 11.76
N PHE A 66 6.15 9.44 10.82
CA PHE A 66 6.46 9.73 9.44
C PHE A 66 5.44 10.70 8.83
N CYS A 67 4.13 10.45 9.01
CA CYS A 67 3.06 11.32 8.52
C CYS A 67 3.22 12.76 9.04
N LYS A 68 3.54 12.94 10.32
CA LYS A 68 3.84 14.27 10.89
C LYS A 68 5.04 14.94 10.22
N LYS A 69 6.11 14.16 9.99
CA LYS A 69 7.34 14.69 9.39
C LYS A 69 7.14 15.22 7.98
N ILE A 70 6.22 14.62 7.22
CA ILE A 70 5.89 15.01 5.84
C ILE A 70 4.65 15.90 5.74
N ASP A 71 4.08 16.31 6.87
CA ASP A 71 2.86 17.14 6.96
C ASP A 71 1.66 16.52 6.22
N ALA A 72 1.49 15.20 6.33
CA ALA A 72 0.38 14.50 5.71
C ALA A 72 -0.93 14.81 6.43
N ASN A 73 -1.98 15.16 5.67
CA ASN A 73 -3.30 15.46 6.21
C ASN A 73 -4.11 14.21 6.56
N PHE A 74 -3.93 13.14 5.78
CA PHE A 74 -4.69 11.89 5.91
C PHE A 74 -3.79 10.67 5.72
N ILE A 75 -4.21 9.55 6.30
CA ILE A 75 -3.70 8.22 5.95
C ILE A 75 -4.77 7.53 5.11
N VAL A 76 -4.40 6.95 3.97
CA VAL A 76 -5.31 6.17 3.14
C VAL A 76 -5.07 4.68 3.35
N ARG A 77 -6.16 3.94 3.55
CA ARG A 77 -6.14 2.48 3.71
C ARG A 77 -7.22 1.83 2.86
N GLY A 78 -6.92 0.66 2.30
CA GLY A 78 -7.88 -0.17 1.57
C GLY A 78 -8.54 -1.20 2.47
N LEU A 79 -9.84 -1.46 2.24
CA LEU A 79 -10.60 -2.50 2.93
C LEU A 79 -11.13 -3.50 1.91
N ARG A 80 -10.88 -4.79 2.14
CA ARG A 80 -11.32 -5.90 1.29
C ARG A 80 -12.53 -6.63 1.85
N ASN A 81 -12.63 -6.67 3.18
CA ASN A 81 -13.64 -7.44 3.90
C ASN A 81 -13.89 -6.85 5.30
N PRO A 82 -14.93 -7.30 6.02
CA PRO A 82 -15.23 -6.81 7.38
C PRO A 82 -14.10 -7.04 8.40
N ALA A 83 -13.32 -8.10 8.27
CA ALA A 83 -12.20 -8.37 9.19
C ALA A 83 -11.08 -7.34 9.02
N ASP A 84 -10.78 -6.92 7.78
CA ASP A 84 -9.87 -5.81 7.53
C ASP A 84 -10.35 -4.54 8.25
N PHE A 85 -11.65 -4.24 8.20
CA PHE A 85 -12.22 -3.06 8.83
C PHE A 85 -12.04 -3.05 10.34
N GLU A 86 -12.31 -4.14 11.03
CA GLU A 86 -12.15 -4.20 12.49
C GLU A 86 -10.70 -3.95 12.93
N PHE A 87 -9.75 -4.52 12.20
CA PHE A 87 -8.34 -4.31 12.45
C PHE A 87 -7.90 -2.88 12.14
N GLU A 88 -8.19 -2.38 10.95
CA GLU A 88 -7.78 -1.06 10.48
C GLU A 88 -8.47 0.07 11.26
N LYS A 89 -9.72 -0.10 11.68
CA LYS A 89 -10.45 0.83 12.55
C LYS A 89 -9.70 1.08 13.86
N THR A 90 -9.23 0.01 14.50
CA THR A 90 -8.48 0.12 15.77
C THR A 90 -7.19 0.91 15.56
N ILE A 91 -6.45 0.63 14.48
CA ILE A 91 -5.23 1.37 14.13
C ILE A 91 -5.55 2.84 13.84
N ALA A 92 -6.59 3.12 13.06
CA ALA A 92 -6.99 4.48 12.69
C ALA A 92 -7.36 5.32 13.93
N GLN A 93 -8.14 4.76 14.85
CA GLN A 93 -8.52 5.43 16.11
C GLN A 93 -7.30 5.69 16.99
N THR A 94 -6.37 4.74 17.08
CA THR A 94 -5.12 4.91 17.82
C THR A 94 -4.26 6.01 17.19
N ASN A 95 -4.08 6.00 15.87
CA ASN A 95 -3.32 7.01 15.15
C ASN A 95 -3.90 8.41 15.35
N LYS A 96 -5.22 8.54 15.25
CA LYS A 96 -5.93 9.81 15.54
C LYS A 96 -5.69 10.29 16.96
N LYS A 97 -5.78 9.41 17.94
CA LYS A 97 -5.52 9.75 19.34
C LYS A 97 -4.09 10.25 19.58
N LEU A 98 -3.12 9.61 18.94
CA LEU A 98 -1.69 9.93 19.11
C LEU A 98 -1.29 11.22 18.40
N THR A 99 -1.88 11.52 17.24
CA THR A 99 -1.35 12.55 16.33
C THR A 99 -2.39 13.49 15.73
N GLY A 100 -3.68 13.18 15.87
CA GLY A 100 -4.78 13.92 15.24
C GLY A 100 -5.00 13.58 13.76
N ILE A 101 -4.16 12.72 13.14
CA ILE A 101 -4.28 12.35 11.73
C ILE A 101 -5.48 11.42 11.53
N GLU A 102 -6.34 11.78 10.56
CA GLU A 102 -7.47 10.93 10.14
C GLU A 102 -7.06 9.88 9.13
N THR A 103 -7.84 8.79 9.12
CA THR A 103 -7.70 7.73 8.12
C THR A 103 -8.92 7.71 7.21
N VAL A 104 -8.68 7.72 5.90
CA VAL A 104 -9.70 7.55 4.86
C VAL A 104 -9.63 6.11 4.37
N PHE A 105 -10.78 5.44 4.36
CA PHE A 105 -10.91 4.08 3.90
C PHE A 105 -11.56 4.01 2.53
N PHE A 106 -10.92 3.29 1.61
CA PHE A 106 -11.53 2.91 0.33
C PHE A 106 -11.87 1.43 0.35
N LEU A 107 -13.05 1.08 -0.15
CA LEU A 107 -13.36 -0.30 -0.46
C LEU A 107 -12.62 -0.71 -1.74
N THR A 108 -11.93 -1.84 -1.70
CA THR A 108 -11.38 -2.45 -2.92
C THR A 108 -12.48 -2.86 -3.87
N SER A 109 -12.23 -2.73 -5.16
CA SER A 109 -13.15 -3.21 -6.19
C SER A 109 -13.32 -4.72 -6.09
N PRO A 110 -14.51 -5.28 -6.39
CA PRO A 110 -14.76 -6.72 -6.29
C PRO A 110 -13.75 -7.57 -7.06
N GLU A 111 -13.26 -7.05 -8.19
CA GLU A 111 -12.30 -7.72 -9.08
C GLU A 111 -10.91 -7.86 -8.45
N THR A 112 -10.60 -7.08 -7.42
CA THR A 112 -9.29 -7.08 -6.75
C THR A 112 -9.35 -7.42 -5.26
N ALA A 113 -10.55 -7.51 -4.68
CA ALA A 113 -10.74 -7.71 -3.24
C ALA A 113 -10.18 -9.04 -2.71
N TYR A 114 -10.10 -10.07 -3.54
CA TYR A 114 -9.53 -11.38 -3.19
C TYR A 114 -8.00 -11.41 -3.29
N ILE A 115 -7.36 -10.38 -3.86
CA ILE A 115 -5.92 -10.36 -4.08
C ILE A 115 -5.20 -9.88 -2.81
N SER A 116 -4.23 -10.65 -2.34
CA SER A 116 -3.33 -10.24 -1.27
C SER A 116 -1.88 -10.52 -1.64
N SER A 117 -0.95 -9.72 -1.09
CA SER A 117 0.47 -9.99 -1.28
C SER A 117 0.89 -11.35 -0.71
N SER A 118 0.22 -11.84 0.32
CA SER A 118 0.52 -13.16 0.89
C SER A 118 0.22 -14.28 -0.09
N ILE A 119 -0.95 -14.23 -0.75
CA ILE A 119 -1.31 -15.20 -1.81
C ILE A 119 -0.33 -15.10 -2.97
N VAL A 120 0.04 -13.88 -3.39
CA VAL A 120 1.01 -13.71 -4.48
C VAL A 120 2.37 -14.32 -4.12
N ARG A 121 2.88 -14.10 -2.91
CA ARG A 121 4.13 -14.73 -2.44
C ARG A 121 4.05 -16.25 -2.41
N GLU A 122 2.94 -16.80 -1.97
CA GLU A 122 2.72 -18.25 -1.96
C GLU A 122 2.78 -18.84 -3.38
N ILE A 123 2.12 -18.19 -4.35
CA ILE A 123 2.13 -18.60 -5.75
C ILE A 123 3.56 -18.53 -6.32
N ILE A 124 4.29 -17.43 -6.06
CA ILE A 124 5.68 -17.28 -6.51
C ILE A 124 6.58 -18.38 -5.93
N ASN A 125 6.49 -18.62 -4.61
CA ASN A 125 7.29 -19.64 -3.94
C ASN A 125 7.06 -21.06 -4.49
N ASN A 126 5.83 -21.31 -4.96
CA ASN A 126 5.45 -22.57 -5.59
C ASN A 126 5.61 -22.57 -7.13
N LYS A 127 6.29 -21.56 -7.69
CA LYS A 127 6.54 -21.40 -9.14
C LYS A 127 5.27 -21.35 -10.00
N GLY A 128 4.17 -20.85 -9.41
CA GLY A 128 2.90 -20.65 -10.10
C GLY A 128 2.85 -19.32 -10.85
N ASP A 129 1.89 -19.17 -11.76
CA ASP A 129 1.65 -17.94 -12.49
C ASP A 129 0.88 -16.92 -11.64
N TYR A 130 1.59 -15.88 -11.20
CA TYR A 130 1.07 -14.77 -10.40
C TYR A 130 0.71 -13.53 -11.25
N THR A 131 0.98 -13.57 -12.55
CA THR A 131 0.96 -12.37 -13.43
C THR A 131 -0.40 -11.68 -13.51
N LYS A 132 -1.49 -12.41 -13.28
CA LYS A 132 -2.86 -11.88 -13.26
C LYS A 132 -3.25 -11.16 -11.96
N LEU A 133 -2.40 -11.21 -10.95
CA LEU A 133 -2.68 -10.64 -9.61
C LEU A 133 -1.87 -9.38 -9.32
N VAL A 134 -0.91 -9.07 -10.18
CA VAL A 134 0.02 -7.95 -10.02
C VAL A 134 0.07 -7.10 -11.29
N PRO A 135 0.44 -5.81 -11.19
CA PRO A 135 0.63 -4.99 -12.37
C PRO A 135 1.81 -5.47 -13.22
N SER A 136 1.89 -5.01 -14.47
CA SER A 136 2.92 -5.42 -15.42
C SER A 136 4.34 -5.02 -14.98
N SER A 137 4.46 -4.05 -14.11
CA SER A 137 5.74 -3.62 -13.51
C SER A 137 6.34 -4.67 -12.56
N VAL A 138 5.54 -5.58 -12.02
CA VAL A 138 5.99 -6.65 -11.11
C VAL A 138 6.27 -7.92 -11.90
N ARG A 139 7.53 -8.09 -12.29
CA ARG A 139 8.03 -9.32 -12.99
C ARG A 139 9.33 -9.77 -12.33
N LEU A 140 9.51 -11.09 -12.25
CA LEU A 140 10.76 -11.76 -11.83
C LEU A 140 11.57 -12.14 -13.04
#